data_007812bbe90bb6655c996733868c2f57
#
_entry.id   007812bbe90bb6655c996733868c2f57
#
_cell.length_a   1.000
_cell.length_b   1.000
_cell.length_c   1.000
_cell.angle_alpha   90.00
_cell.angle_beta   90.00
_cell.angle_gamma   90.00
#
_symmetry.space_group_name_H-M   'P 1'
#
loop_
_entity.id
_entity.type
_entity.pdbx_description
1 polymer ?
#
loop_
_entity_poly.entity_id
_entity_poly.type
_entity_poly.pdbx_seq_one_letter_code
_entity_poly.pdbx_strand_id
1 'polypeptide(L)'
;MGAANGRRGPLNDPDQGAWTETMSPPRHDQRDGGSIVALKDMVVHLDTSPRSQVRLEIAAALARRHGAHLTGFFVVDVPDSTFFYGGGVPYAAGGIDLVSQMRDELAAASKPVEESFRAVVQRESLTSEWRISEGRSGQIIALHARYSDLVVVGQPHDPNAREIERSEEIVVTTLMSSGRPVLAVPYAGNFPTVGDHVLVAWNASKEATRAVNDAMPILRMAQKVTVLAINPRRGIRGHGDVPAADIALHLARHGVKAEAAHTIATDIRDGEALLSYASDISADLIVAGGYGHSRARELVFGGVTQTLMREMTVPIFLSH
;
A
#
# COMPACT_ATOMS: atom_id res chain seq x y z
N MET A 1 35.10 45.46 51.70
CA MET A 1 33.90 46.28 51.86
C MET A 1 33.17 46.39 50.55
N GLY A 2 31.92 45.92 50.54
CA GLY A 2 30.92 46.32 49.59
C GLY A 2 30.80 45.50 48.28
N ALA A 3 30.18 44.31 48.37
CA ALA A 3 29.65 43.59 47.18
C ALA A 3 28.36 44.26 46.71
N ALA A 4 28.22 44.49 45.41
CA ALA A 4 26.97 44.86 44.76
C ALA A 4 26.53 43.77 43.80
N ASN A 5 25.48 43.07 44.18
CA ASN A 5 24.82 41.99 43.52
C ASN A 5 23.86 42.56 42.43
N GLY A 6 24.21 42.45 41.17
CA GLY A 6 23.35 42.80 40.03
C GLY A 6 22.56 41.59 39.52
N ARG A 7 21.31 41.46 39.92
CA ARG A 7 20.34 40.49 39.35
C ARG A 7 19.97 40.93 37.95
N ARG A 8 20.31 40.12 36.94
CA ARG A 8 19.73 40.19 35.61
C ARG A 8 18.44 39.39 35.60
N GLY A 9 17.33 40.04 35.29
CA GLY A 9 16.04 39.39 35.05
C GLY A 9 16.05 38.56 33.75
N PRO A 10 15.11 37.59 33.59
CA PRO A 10 15.04 36.75 32.39
C PRO A 10 14.56 37.53 31.19
N LEU A 11 15.26 37.34 30.06
CA LEU A 11 14.87 37.83 28.75
C LEU A 11 13.59 37.07 28.34
N ASN A 12 12.52 37.80 28.06
CA ASN A 12 11.32 37.32 27.42
C ASN A 12 11.67 36.90 25.99
N ASP A 13 11.53 35.61 25.68
CA ASP A 13 11.57 35.06 24.35
C ASP A 13 10.12 35.07 23.80
N PRO A 14 9.83 35.77 22.70
CA PRO A 14 8.47 35.90 22.18
C PRO A 14 8.00 34.74 21.28
N ASP A 15 8.74 33.61 21.19
CA ASP A 15 8.46 32.56 20.21
C ASP A 15 7.98 31.22 20.81
N GLN A 16 7.36 31.25 22.03
CA GLN A 16 6.62 30.08 22.56
C GLN A 16 5.12 30.30 22.44
N GLY A 17 4.65 30.37 21.20
CA GLY A 17 3.24 30.44 20.83
C GLY A 17 2.73 29.09 20.30
N ALA A 18 1.94 28.41 21.13
CA ALA A 18 0.82 27.54 20.78
C ALA A 18 1.09 26.22 20.05
N TRP A 19 1.44 25.17 20.82
CA TRP A 19 1.10 23.79 20.45
C TRP A 19 0.48 23.07 21.65
N THR A 20 -0.71 23.49 22.06
CA THR A 20 -1.54 22.73 23.00
C THR A 20 -2.98 22.74 22.54
N GLU A 21 -3.28 22.05 21.44
CA GLU A 21 -4.61 21.49 21.28
C GLU A 21 -4.60 20.12 21.97
N THR A 22 -5.21 20.08 23.13
CA THR A 22 -5.54 18.86 23.86
C THR A 22 -6.59 18.11 23.09
N MET A 23 -6.14 17.20 22.20
CA MET A 23 -7.00 16.15 21.63
C MET A 23 -7.39 15.20 22.77
N SER A 24 -8.61 15.32 23.27
CA SER A 24 -9.20 14.31 24.16
C SER A 24 -9.38 13.01 23.34
N PRO A 25 -8.85 11.88 23.80
CA PRO A 25 -9.08 10.62 23.11
C PRO A 25 -10.59 10.28 23.07
N PRO A 26 -11.11 9.70 21.99
CA PRO A 26 -12.49 9.26 21.91
C PRO A 26 -12.77 8.23 23.02
N ARG A 27 -13.93 8.33 23.64
CA ARG A 27 -14.37 7.38 24.69
C ARG A 27 -14.51 5.99 24.07
N HIS A 28 -13.65 5.07 24.46
CA HIS A 28 -13.80 3.65 24.13
C HIS A 28 -15.08 3.11 24.80
N ASP A 29 -16.04 2.70 23.97
CA ASP A 29 -17.12 1.82 24.41
C ASP A 29 -16.50 0.42 24.65
N GLN A 30 -16.42 0.04 25.92
CA GLN A 30 -15.94 -1.28 26.34
C GLN A 30 -17.05 -2.30 26.09
N ARG A 31 -17.07 -2.93 24.91
CA ARG A 31 -17.78 -4.20 24.70
C ARG A 31 -16.90 -5.13 23.87
N ASP A 32 -16.62 -6.22 24.50
CA ASP A 32 -16.24 -7.56 24.03
C ASP A 32 -14.78 -7.87 23.71
N GLY A 33 -14.41 -8.97 24.37
CA GLY A 33 -13.16 -9.67 24.43
C GLY A 33 -12.44 -9.92 23.12
N GLY A 34 -11.14 -9.59 23.14
CA GLY A 34 -10.21 -9.79 22.06
C GLY A 34 -10.16 -8.58 21.16
N SER A 35 -9.26 -7.64 21.44
CA SER A 35 -8.97 -6.51 20.54
C SER A 35 -8.65 -7.07 19.15
N ILE A 36 -9.64 -7.04 18.26
CA ILE A 36 -9.40 -7.29 16.84
C ILE A 36 -8.46 -6.19 16.37
N VAL A 37 -7.24 -6.56 16.02
CA VAL A 37 -6.33 -5.63 15.34
C VAL A 37 -7.01 -5.28 14.01
N ALA A 38 -7.65 -4.13 13.96
CA ALA A 38 -8.33 -3.63 12.77
C ALA A 38 -7.45 -2.60 12.10
N LEU A 39 -7.56 -2.45 10.78
CA LEU A 39 -7.00 -1.29 10.09
C LEU A 39 -7.68 -0.03 10.65
N LYS A 40 -6.90 0.99 10.98
CA LYS A 40 -7.41 2.27 11.54
C LYS A 40 -7.16 3.44 10.63
N ASP A 41 -6.03 3.44 9.94
CA ASP A 41 -5.63 4.50 9.04
C ASP A 41 -5.23 3.90 7.70
N MET A 42 -5.91 4.32 6.63
CA MET A 42 -5.66 3.86 5.26
C MET A 42 -5.39 5.05 4.36
N VAL A 43 -4.45 4.88 3.44
CA VAL A 43 -4.16 5.87 2.39
C VAL A 43 -4.49 5.25 1.04
N VAL A 44 -5.22 5.98 0.20
CA VAL A 44 -5.44 5.63 -1.20
C VAL A 44 -4.81 6.66 -2.12
N HIS A 45 -3.87 6.22 -2.96
CA HIS A 45 -3.33 7.07 -4.02
C HIS A 45 -4.35 7.19 -5.16
N LEU A 46 -4.70 8.42 -5.48
CA LEU A 46 -5.64 8.77 -6.53
C LEU A 46 -4.94 9.65 -7.57
N ASP A 47 -5.25 9.41 -8.82
CA ASP A 47 -4.72 10.12 -9.98
C ASP A 47 -5.84 10.39 -11.00
N THR A 48 -5.50 10.97 -12.14
CA THR A 48 -6.46 11.29 -13.20
C THR A 48 -6.84 10.10 -14.08
N SER A 49 -6.29 8.91 -13.81
CA SER A 49 -6.59 7.70 -14.59
C SER A 49 -8.02 7.22 -14.35
N PRO A 50 -8.67 6.60 -15.35
CA PRO A 50 -10.01 6.03 -15.19
C PRO A 50 -10.08 4.96 -14.08
N ARG A 51 -8.95 4.33 -13.73
CA ARG A 51 -8.85 3.30 -12.70
C ARG A 51 -8.79 3.85 -11.27
N SER A 52 -8.59 5.16 -11.14
CA SER A 52 -8.60 5.86 -9.84
C SER A 52 -9.92 5.63 -9.10
N GLN A 53 -11.05 5.63 -9.80
CA GLN A 53 -12.36 5.37 -9.20
C GLN A 53 -12.47 3.95 -8.63
N VAL A 54 -11.95 2.93 -9.33
CA VAL A 54 -11.99 1.53 -8.84
C VAL A 54 -11.13 1.37 -7.58
N ARG A 55 -9.95 2.00 -7.54
CA ARG A 55 -9.11 2.03 -6.34
C ARG A 55 -9.83 2.67 -5.16
N LEU A 56 -10.49 3.78 -5.40
CA LEU A 56 -11.26 4.50 -4.39
C LEU A 56 -12.39 3.66 -3.82
N GLU A 57 -13.18 2.98 -4.66
CA GLU A 57 -14.27 2.11 -4.23
C GLU A 57 -13.78 0.95 -3.36
N ILE A 58 -12.66 0.30 -3.75
CA ILE A 58 -12.03 -0.76 -2.97
C ILE A 58 -11.55 -0.23 -1.62
N ALA A 59 -10.84 0.91 -1.62
CA ALA A 59 -10.34 1.50 -0.39
C ALA A 59 -11.47 1.92 0.55
N ALA A 60 -12.55 2.50 0.02
CA ALA A 60 -13.72 2.89 0.79
C ALA A 60 -14.45 1.68 1.38
N ALA A 61 -14.61 0.60 0.60
CA ALA A 61 -15.23 -0.64 1.09
C ALA A 61 -14.41 -1.27 2.24
N LEU A 62 -13.08 -1.32 2.11
CA LEU A 62 -12.19 -1.80 3.16
C LEU A 62 -12.24 -0.87 4.38
N ALA A 63 -12.15 0.45 4.20
CA ALA A 63 -12.21 1.41 5.29
C ALA A 63 -13.53 1.29 6.07
N ARG A 64 -14.67 1.15 5.39
CA ARG A 64 -15.97 0.90 6.02
C ARG A 64 -15.99 -0.41 6.81
N ARG A 65 -15.48 -1.50 6.21
CA ARG A 65 -15.44 -2.83 6.84
C ARG A 65 -14.63 -2.85 8.14
N HIS A 66 -13.54 -2.07 8.20
CA HIS A 66 -12.64 -1.98 9.35
C HIS A 66 -12.94 -0.81 10.29
N GLY A 67 -13.83 0.12 9.93
CA GLY A 67 -14.05 1.38 10.66
C GLY A 67 -12.79 2.24 10.66
N ALA A 68 -12.09 2.30 9.52
CA ALA A 68 -10.84 3.02 9.34
C ALA A 68 -11.07 4.45 8.85
N HIS A 69 -10.15 5.34 9.20
CA HIS A 69 -10.00 6.64 8.57
C HIS A 69 -9.39 6.47 7.17
N LEU A 70 -9.93 7.16 6.15
CA LEU A 70 -9.44 7.06 4.78
C LEU A 70 -8.86 8.40 4.29
N THR A 71 -7.56 8.40 4.02
CA THR A 71 -6.90 9.54 3.39
C THR A 71 -6.87 9.35 1.87
N GLY A 72 -7.53 10.25 1.14
CA GLY A 72 -7.34 10.40 -0.30
C GLY A 72 -6.08 11.19 -0.57
N PHE A 73 -5.18 10.67 -1.39
CA PHE A 73 -3.88 11.25 -1.61
C PHE A 73 -3.57 11.42 -3.10
N PHE A 74 -3.38 12.68 -3.51
CA PHE A 74 -3.00 13.05 -4.87
C PHE A 74 -1.58 13.58 -4.90
N VAL A 75 -0.76 13.11 -5.85
CA VAL A 75 0.61 13.58 -6.02
C VAL A 75 0.74 14.34 -7.33
N VAL A 76 1.19 15.59 -7.24
CA VAL A 76 1.59 16.41 -8.39
C VAL A 76 3.00 15.99 -8.77
N ASP A 77 3.10 14.99 -9.67
CA ASP A 77 4.38 14.42 -10.10
C ASP A 77 4.92 15.19 -11.31
N VAL A 78 5.68 16.22 -11.04
CA VAL A 78 6.33 17.03 -12.07
C VAL A 78 7.71 16.43 -12.36
N PRO A 79 8.06 16.19 -13.63
CA PRO A 79 9.41 15.71 -13.98
C PRO A 79 10.48 16.63 -13.42
N ASP A 80 11.53 16.03 -12.80
CA ASP A 80 12.67 16.79 -12.32
C ASP A 80 13.24 17.69 -13.42
N SER A 81 13.50 18.95 -13.09
CA SER A 81 14.12 19.91 -14.01
C SER A 81 15.46 19.43 -14.58
N THR A 82 16.13 18.47 -13.91
CA THR A 82 17.32 17.78 -14.41
C THR A 82 17.06 16.97 -15.67
N PHE A 83 15.83 16.54 -15.96
CA PHE A 83 15.46 15.87 -17.21
C PHE A 83 15.63 16.79 -18.42
N PHE A 84 15.50 18.11 -18.23
CA PHE A 84 15.70 19.11 -19.27
C PHE A 84 17.18 19.42 -19.51
N TYR A 85 18.10 19.04 -18.59
CA TYR A 85 19.53 19.27 -18.75
C TYR A 85 20.21 18.29 -19.72
N GLY A 86 19.64 17.09 -19.93
CA GLY A 86 20.21 16.04 -20.80
C GLY A 86 19.87 16.15 -22.29
N GLY A 87 18.94 17.00 -22.66
CA GLY A 87 18.36 17.04 -24.02
C GLY A 87 18.74 18.22 -24.91
N GLY A 88 19.75 19.05 -24.54
CA GLY A 88 20.22 20.14 -25.41
C GLY A 88 19.20 21.29 -25.64
N VAL A 89 18.13 21.37 -24.87
CA VAL A 89 17.23 22.53 -24.89
C VAL A 89 17.88 23.64 -24.07
N PRO A 90 18.17 24.83 -24.63
CA PRO A 90 18.80 25.90 -23.89
C PRO A 90 17.98 26.28 -22.67
N TYR A 91 18.63 26.46 -21.57
CA TYR A 91 18.07 27.04 -20.32
C TYR A 91 17.75 28.55 -20.55
N ALA A 92 16.98 28.81 -21.59
CA ALA A 92 16.44 30.14 -21.88
C ALA A 92 15.07 30.22 -21.23
N ALA A 93 14.81 31.29 -20.54
CA ALA A 93 13.65 31.81 -19.83
C ALA A 93 12.25 31.10 -19.97
N GLY A 94 12.05 30.22 -20.93
CA GLY A 94 10.81 29.46 -21.16
C GLY A 94 10.70 28.11 -20.42
N GLY A 95 11.79 27.54 -19.91
CA GLY A 95 11.75 26.21 -19.27
C GLY A 95 11.13 26.25 -17.85
N ILE A 96 11.34 27.34 -17.12
CA ILE A 96 10.77 27.53 -15.78
C ILE A 96 9.26 27.78 -15.91
N ASP A 97 8.84 28.54 -16.91
CA ASP A 97 7.41 28.81 -17.18
C ASP A 97 6.67 27.52 -17.57
N LEU A 98 7.30 26.64 -18.35
CA LEU A 98 6.71 25.35 -18.73
C LEU A 98 6.49 24.43 -17.54
N VAL A 99 7.49 24.29 -16.66
CA VAL A 99 7.38 23.47 -15.44
C VAL A 99 6.31 24.03 -14.50
N SER A 100 6.22 25.36 -14.38
CA SER A 100 5.18 26.03 -13.59
C SER A 100 3.79 25.76 -14.17
N GLN A 101 3.63 25.89 -15.48
CA GLN A 101 2.36 25.58 -16.16
C GLN A 101 1.95 24.11 -15.96
N MET A 102 2.87 23.17 -16.16
CA MET A 102 2.60 21.74 -15.93
C MET A 102 2.18 21.48 -14.48
N ARG A 103 2.83 22.12 -13.52
CA ARG A 103 2.47 22.02 -12.10
C ARG A 103 1.04 22.52 -11.87
N ASP A 104 0.70 23.70 -12.39
CA ASP A 104 -0.61 24.31 -12.22
C ASP A 104 -1.71 23.48 -12.89
N GLU A 105 -1.44 22.92 -14.07
CA GLU A 105 -2.36 22.01 -14.77
C GLU A 105 -2.61 20.73 -13.98
N LEU A 106 -1.55 20.09 -13.47
CA LEU A 106 -1.67 18.88 -12.64
C LEU A 106 -2.38 19.18 -11.31
N ALA A 107 -2.07 20.32 -10.67
CA ALA A 107 -2.78 20.75 -9.48
C ALA A 107 -4.26 21.03 -9.75
N ALA A 108 -4.58 21.63 -10.88
CA ALA A 108 -5.98 21.84 -11.29
C ALA A 108 -6.69 20.52 -11.58
N ALA A 109 -6.00 19.54 -12.17
CA ALA A 109 -6.54 18.21 -12.47
C ALA A 109 -6.87 17.39 -11.20
N SER A 110 -6.36 17.76 -10.02
CA SER A 110 -6.71 17.12 -8.75
C SER A 110 -8.15 17.40 -8.30
N LYS A 111 -8.75 18.52 -8.72
CA LYS A 111 -10.09 18.96 -8.25
C LYS A 111 -11.20 17.94 -8.55
N PRO A 112 -11.38 17.46 -9.82
CA PRO A 112 -12.40 16.45 -10.10
C PRO A 112 -12.15 15.13 -9.39
N VAL A 113 -10.87 14.79 -9.10
CA VAL A 113 -10.51 13.59 -8.33
C VAL A 113 -10.92 13.77 -6.87
N GLU A 114 -10.67 14.95 -6.29
CA GLU A 114 -11.11 15.30 -4.94
C GLU A 114 -12.63 15.28 -4.80
N GLU A 115 -13.36 15.84 -5.79
CA GLU A 115 -14.83 15.81 -5.79
C GLU A 115 -15.37 14.38 -5.81
N SER A 116 -14.76 13.51 -6.63
CA SER A 116 -15.09 12.08 -6.66
C SER A 116 -14.80 11.39 -5.32
N PHE A 117 -13.65 11.67 -4.71
CA PHE A 117 -13.29 11.18 -3.39
C PHE A 117 -14.32 11.62 -2.34
N ARG A 118 -14.64 12.91 -2.28
CA ARG A 118 -15.62 13.45 -1.31
C ARG A 118 -17.01 12.82 -1.48
N ALA A 119 -17.45 12.59 -2.72
CA ALA A 119 -18.72 11.93 -3.00
C ALA A 119 -18.77 10.50 -2.47
N VAL A 120 -17.69 9.72 -2.66
CA VAL A 120 -17.61 8.33 -2.18
C VAL A 120 -17.55 8.27 -0.66
N VAL A 121 -16.69 9.05 -0.01
CA VAL A 121 -16.55 9.02 1.45
C VAL A 121 -17.81 9.51 2.16
N GLN A 122 -18.54 10.46 1.57
CA GLN A 122 -19.84 10.90 2.08
C GLN A 122 -20.90 9.80 1.95
N ARG A 123 -20.98 9.15 0.77
CA ARG A 123 -21.89 8.02 0.52
C ARG A 123 -21.66 6.87 1.51
N GLU A 124 -20.40 6.55 1.79
CA GLU A 124 -20.00 5.46 2.69
C GLU A 124 -19.92 5.88 4.17
N SER A 125 -20.20 7.17 4.48
CA SER A 125 -20.14 7.74 5.84
C SER A 125 -18.79 7.52 6.53
N LEU A 126 -17.70 7.69 5.79
CA LEU A 126 -16.33 7.48 6.28
C LEU A 126 -15.77 8.74 6.93
N THR A 127 -14.98 8.58 7.99
CA THR A 127 -14.05 9.61 8.44
C THR A 127 -12.91 9.68 7.44
N SER A 128 -12.60 10.88 6.96
CA SER A 128 -11.66 11.00 5.85
C SER A 128 -10.99 12.36 5.80
N GLU A 129 -9.85 12.40 5.11
CA GLU A 129 -9.18 13.64 4.73
C GLU A 129 -8.68 13.56 3.27
N TRP A 130 -8.46 14.72 2.67
CA TRP A 130 -7.85 14.85 1.35
C TRP A 130 -6.50 15.52 1.49
N ARG A 131 -5.49 14.94 0.87
CA ARG A 131 -4.13 15.49 0.83
C ARG A 131 -3.63 15.59 -0.60
N ILE A 132 -2.89 16.66 -0.87
CA ILE A 132 -2.15 16.86 -2.10
C ILE A 132 -0.70 17.20 -1.76
N SER A 133 0.24 16.62 -2.47
CA SER A 133 1.67 16.91 -2.33
C SER A 133 2.36 16.91 -3.68
N GLU A 134 3.49 17.61 -3.77
CA GLU A 134 4.33 17.65 -4.98
C GLU A 134 5.57 16.79 -4.78
N GLY A 135 5.97 16.09 -5.84
CA GLY A 135 7.22 15.33 -5.89
C GLY A 135 7.06 13.99 -6.62
N ARG A 136 8.06 13.13 -6.54
CA ARG A 136 8.00 11.79 -7.12
C ARG A 136 7.00 10.91 -6.40
N SER A 137 5.99 10.43 -7.12
CA SER A 137 4.84 9.74 -6.56
C SER A 137 5.21 8.63 -5.59
N GLY A 138 6.07 7.70 -5.96
CA GLY A 138 6.46 6.58 -5.09
C GLY A 138 7.13 7.03 -3.78
N GLN A 139 7.99 8.05 -3.83
CA GLN A 139 8.69 8.58 -2.64
C GLN A 139 7.73 9.31 -1.70
N ILE A 140 6.89 10.16 -2.27
CA ILE A 140 5.94 10.98 -1.49
C ILE A 140 4.86 10.08 -0.87
N ILE A 141 4.32 9.10 -1.62
CA ILE A 141 3.38 8.12 -1.08
C ILE A 141 4.04 7.34 0.06
N ALA A 142 5.28 6.85 -0.12
CA ALA A 142 5.99 6.11 0.92
C ALA A 142 6.21 6.93 2.20
N LEU A 143 6.46 8.23 2.08
CA LEU A 143 6.61 9.12 3.22
C LEU A 143 5.32 9.23 4.04
N HIS A 144 4.19 9.47 3.36
CA HIS A 144 2.88 9.59 4.00
C HIS A 144 2.36 8.25 4.52
N ALA A 145 2.68 7.15 3.84
CA ALA A 145 2.31 5.80 4.21
C ALA A 145 2.82 5.36 5.60
N ARG A 146 3.91 5.94 6.10
CA ARG A 146 4.48 5.60 7.41
C ARG A 146 3.50 5.76 8.57
N TYR A 147 2.50 6.60 8.39
CA TYR A 147 1.47 6.92 9.38
C TYR A 147 0.14 6.21 9.11
N SER A 148 0.14 5.20 8.24
CA SER A 148 -1.05 4.40 7.92
C SER A 148 -0.82 2.90 8.14
N ASP A 149 -1.89 2.13 8.21
CA ASP A 149 -1.83 0.67 8.34
C ASP A 149 -1.80 -0.02 6.98
N LEU A 150 -2.35 0.62 5.94
CA LEU A 150 -2.43 0.09 4.59
C LEU A 150 -2.39 1.22 3.56
N VAL A 151 -1.63 1.01 2.49
CA VAL A 151 -1.60 1.91 1.33
C VAL A 151 -2.23 1.22 0.13
N VAL A 152 -3.20 1.86 -0.50
CA VAL A 152 -3.84 1.37 -1.73
C VAL A 152 -3.31 2.12 -2.92
N VAL A 153 -2.72 1.40 -3.88
CA VAL A 153 -2.15 1.95 -5.11
C VAL A 153 -2.67 1.20 -6.34
N GLY A 154 -2.54 1.77 -7.52
CA GLY A 154 -2.90 1.10 -8.77
C GLY A 154 -1.77 0.24 -9.30
N GLN A 155 -2.13 -0.87 -9.97
CA GLN A 155 -1.22 -1.54 -10.88
C GLN A 155 -0.80 -0.57 -11.98
N PRO A 156 0.48 -0.57 -12.35
CA PRO A 156 0.92 0.18 -13.51
C PRO A 156 0.16 -0.25 -14.76
N HIS A 157 -0.43 0.70 -15.46
CA HIS A 157 -0.96 0.46 -16.79
C HIS A 157 -0.64 1.64 -17.68
N ASP A 158 0.28 1.38 -18.61
CA ASP A 158 0.43 2.23 -19.78
C ASP A 158 0.70 1.38 -21.02
N PRO A 159 -0.04 1.60 -22.10
CA PRO A 159 0.29 1.06 -23.42
C PRO A 159 1.64 1.56 -23.94
N ASN A 160 2.20 2.64 -23.40
CA ASN A 160 3.52 3.17 -23.73
C ASN A 160 4.51 2.78 -22.63
N ALA A 161 5.51 1.95 -22.96
CA ALA A 161 6.46 1.32 -22.03
C ALA A 161 7.15 2.25 -21.00
N ARG A 162 7.17 3.57 -21.23
CA ARG A 162 7.76 4.55 -20.31
C ARG A 162 6.93 4.82 -19.06
N GLU A 163 5.61 4.64 -19.09
CA GLU A 163 4.74 4.81 -17.92
C GLU A 163 4.67 3.52 -17.09
N ILE A 164 4.83 2.34 -17.68
CA ILE A 164 4.92 1.07 -16.95
C ILE A 164 6.06 1.12 -15.92
N GLU A 165 7.25 1.62 -16.33
CA GLU A 165 8.40 1.74 -15.42
C GLU A 165 8.11 2.68 -14.24
N ARG A 166 7.40 3.81 -14.46
CA ARG A 166 7.06 4.76 -13.38
C ARG A 166 6.07 4.19 -12.38
N SER A 167 5.14 3.40 -12.81
CA SER A 167 4.09 2.89 -11.94
C SER A 167 4.51 1.61 -11.23
N GLU A 168 5.32 0.75 -11.84
CA GLU A 168 6.06 -0.30 -11.11
C GLU A 168 6.93 0.36 -10.03
N GLU A 169 7.57 1.50 -10.33
CA GLU A 169 8.33 2.31 -9.37
C GLU A 169 7.46 2.77 -8.20
N ILE A 170 6.20 3.17 -8.41
CA ILE A 170 5.29 3.60 -7.33
C ILE A 170 5.06 2.45 -6.34
N VAL A 171 4.62 1.27 -6.83
CA VAL A 171 4.34 0.11 -5.96
C VAL A 171 5.60 -0.31 -5.22
N VAL A 172 6.72 -0.46 -5.94
CA VAL A 172 8.01 -0.91 -5.39
C VAL A 172 8.56 0.08 -4.38
N THR A 173 8.64 1.35 -4.76
CA THR A 173 9.18 2.40 -3.87
C THR A 173 8.33 2.55 -2.63
N THR A 174 7.01 2.51 -2.76
CA THR A 174 6.11 2.56 -1.61
C THR A 174 6.33 1.37 -0.70
N LEU A 175 6.36 0.14 -1.23
CA LEU A 175 6.56 -1.08 -0.46
C LEU A 175 7.91 -1.10 0.26
N MET A 176 9.00 -0.76 -0.45
CA MET A 176 10.36 -0.85 0.08
C MET A 176 10.73 0.28 1.04
N SER A 177 10.06 1.44 0.94
CA SER A 177 10.47 2.66 1.67
C SER A 177 9.50 3.10 2.76
N SER A 178 8.27 2.58 2.77
CA SER A 178 7.27 2.96 3.78
C SER A 178 7.35 2.13 5.06
N GLY A 179 7.76 0.84 4.97
CA GLY A 179 7.64 -0.14 6.04
C GLY A 179 6.18 -0.54 6.31
N ARG A 180 5.28 -0.33 5.36
CA ARG A 180 3.86 -0.62 5.44
C ARG A 180 3.41 -1.53 4.30
N PRO A 181 2.36 -2.34 4.51
CA PRO A 181 1.80 -3.16 3.46
C PRO A 181 1.15 -2.29 2.38
N VAL A 182 1.19 -2.80 1.16
CA VAL A 182 0.64 -2.16 -0.03
C VAL A 182 -0.41 -3.07 -0.67
N LEU A 183 -1.60 -2.55 -0.91
CA LEU A 183 -2.63 -3.18 -1.73
C LEU A 183 -2.54 -2.63 -3.15
N ALA A 184 -2.05 -3.44 -4.08
CA ALA A 184 -2.02 -3.13 -5.50
C ALA A 184 -3.34 -3.55 -6.16
N VAL A 185 -4.00 -2.61 -6.84
CA VAL A 185 -5.29 -2.84 -7.52
C VAL A 185 -5.07 -3.00 -9.02
N PRO A 186 -5.58 -4.08 -9.65
CA PRO A 186 -5.39 -4.32 -11.08
C PRO A 186 -5.93 -3.18 -11.96
N TYR A 187 -5.26 -2.96 -13.09
CA TYR A 187 -5.71 -1.97 -14.09
C TYR A 187 -6.98 -2.41 -14.84
N ALA A 188 -7.31 -3.69 -14.81
CA ALA A 188 -8.52 -4.24 -15.45
C ALA A 188 -9.36 -5.03 -14.42
N GLY A 189 -10.63 -5.23 -14.74
CA GLY A 189 -11.55 -5.99 -13.90
C GLY A 189 -12.44 -5.11 -13.01
N ASN A 190 -13.40 -5.77 -12.37
CA ASN A 190 -14.30 -5.21 -11.38
C ASN A 190 -14.22 -6.06 -10.12
N PHE A 191 -14.11 -5.44 -8.94
CA PHE A 191 -13.85 -6.10 -7.67
C PHE A 191 -14.94 -5.75 -6.65
N PRO A 192 -16.13 -6.38 -6.73
CA PRO A 192 -17.24 -6.09 -5.84
C PRO A 192 -16.94 -6.49 -4.38
N THR A 193 -16.04 -7.45 -4.20
CA THR A 193 -15.52 -7.88 -2.91
C THR A 193 -13.99 -7.90 -2.95
N VAL A 194 -13.37 -7.63 -1.79
CA VAL A 194 -11.92 -7.79 -1.60
C VAL A 194 -11.68 -8.30 -0.17
N GLY A 195 -11.03 -9.46 -0.07
CA GLY A 195 -10.70 -10.09 1.20
C GLY A 195 -11.81 -10.96 1.79
N ASP A 196 -12.74 -11.45 0.97
CA ASP A 196 -13.72 -12.47 1.37
C ASP A 196 -13.15 -13.86 1.12
N HIS A 197 -12.56 -14.12 -0.05
CA HIS A 197 -11.86 -15.34 -0.40
C HIS A 197 -10.38 -15.04 -0.66
N VAL A 198 -9.55 -15.26 0.35
CA VAL A 198 -8.13 -14.85 0.31
C VAL A 198 -7.23 -16.03 -0.02
N LEU A 199 -6.35 -15.85 -1.00
CA LEU A 199 -5.23 -16.75 -1.29
C LEU A 199 -3.95 -16.21 -0.69
N VAL A 200 -3.34 -16.93 0.24
CA VAL A 200 -2.04 -16.61 0.83
C VAL A 200 -0.95 -17.38 0.11
N ALA A 201 -0.05 -16.69 -0.59
CA ALA A 201 1.13 -17.28 -1.21
C ALA A 201 2.20 -17.55 -0.15
N TRP A 202 2.45 -18.83 0.13
CA TRP A 202 3.35 -19.24 1.21
C TRP A 202 4.58 -19.98 0.71
N ASN A 203 5.76 -19.43 1.00
CA ASN A 203 7.06 -20.04 0.69
C ASN A 203 7.98 -20.14 1.93
N ALA A 204 7.44 -19.98 3.13
CA ALA A 204 8.15 -19.99 4.40
C ALA A 204 9.28 -18.92 4.52
N SER A 205 9.25 -17.87 3.71
CA SER A 205 10.18 -16.74 3.83
C SER A 205 9.76 -15.75 4.92
N LYS A 206 10.69 -14.89 5.32
CA LYS A 206 10.38 -13.80 6.28
C LYS A 206 9.37 -12.80 5.69
N GLU A 207 9.42 -12.55 4.38
CA GLU A 207 8.51 -11.66 3.68
C GLU A 207 7.09 -12.24 3.63
N ALA A 208 6.94 -13.55 3.37
CA ALA A 208 5.65 -14.23 3.45
C ALA A 208 5.11 -14.22 4.89
N THR A 209 5.96 -14.44 5.89
CA THR A 209 5.60 -14.32 7.30
C THR A 209 5.12 -12.90 7.63
N ARG A 210 5.84 -11.88 7.16
CA ARG A 210 5.46 -10.48 7.33
C ARG A 210 4.11 -10.19 6.70
N ALA A 211 3.90 -10.61 5.43
CA ALA A 211 2.66 -10.41 4.71
C ALA A 211 1.45 -11.03 5.43
N VAL A 212 1.58 -12.24 5.95
CA VAL A 212 0.54 -12.89 6.75
C VAL A 212 0.20 -12.07 8.00
N ASN A 213 1.21 -11.61 8.74
CA ASN A 213 0.99 -10.82 9.96
C ASN A 213 0.35 -9.46 9.67
N ASP A 214 0.82 -8.76 8.64
CA ASP A 214 0.28 -7.45 8.26
C ASP A 214 -1.14 -7.58 7.65
N ALA A 215 -1.46 -8.70 7.00
CA ALA A 215 -2.80 -8.99 6.47
C ALA A 215 -3.79 -9.52 7.52
N MET A 216 -3.35 -9.81 8.75
CA MET A 216 -4.18 -10.42 9.79
C MET A 216 -5.55 -9.72 10.00
N PRO A 217 -5.65 -8.38 9.96
CA PRO A 217 -6.95 -7.71 10.07
C PRO A 217 -7.95 -8.15 8.98
N ILE A 218 -7.47 -8.30 7.75
CA ILE A 218 -8.28 -8.75 6.60
C ILE A 218 -8.58 -10.24 6.71
N LEU A 219 -7.56 -11.06 7.01
CA LEU A 219 -7.67 -12.52 7.08
C LEU A 219 -8.70 -12.98 8.13
N ARG A 220 -8.78 -12.27 9.27
CA ARG A 220 -9.78 -12.58 10.32
C ARG A 220 -11.21 -12.33 9.90
N MET A 221 -11.44 -11.41 8.98
CA MET A 221 -12.77 -11.07 8.46
C MET A 221 -13.13 -11.87 7.20
N ALA A 222 -12.17 -12.61 6.65
CA ALA A 222 -12.39 -13.43 5.46
C ALA A 222 -13.37 -14.57 5.71
N GLN A 223 -14.17 -14.89 4.71
CA GLN A 223 -15.05 -16.05 4.72
C GLN A 223 -14.25 -17.35 4.59
N LYS A 224 -13.19 -17.30 3.76
CA LYS A 224 -12.29 -18.41 3.50
C LYS A 224 -10.87 -17.89 3.22
N VAL A 225 -9.87 -18.61 3.77
CA VAL A 225 -8.46 -18.35 3.50
C VAL A 225 -7.79 -19.65 3.06
N THR A 226 -7.20 -19.65 1.87
CA THR A 226 -6.41 -20.78 1.37
C THR A 226 -4.93 -20.42 1.40
N VAL A 227 -4.13 -21.17 2.13
CA VAL A 227 -2.68 -21.00 2.17
C VAL A 227 -2.02 -21.94 1.19
N LEU A 228 -1.47 -21.42 0.11
CA LEU A 228 -0.91 -22.19 -1.00
C LEU A 228 0.61 -22.21 -0.98
N ALA A 229 1.20 -23.40 -0.97
CA ALA A 229 2.61 -23.62 -1.26
C ALA A 229 2.79 -24.17 -2.68
N ILE A 230 3.56 -23.47 -3.52
CA ILE A 230 3.88 -23.89 -4.89
C ILE A 230 5.28 -24.47 -4.87
N ASN A 231 5.46 -25.66 -5.51
CA ASN A 231 6.74 -26.36 -5.58
C ASN A 231 7.46 -26.46 -4.22
N PRO A 232 6.77 -26.89 -3.14
CA PRO A 232 7.31 -26.86 -1.80
C PRO A 232 8.56 -27.73 -1.68
N ARG A 233 9.63 -27.18 -1.14
CA ARG A 233 10.86 -27.93 -0.84
C ARG A 233 10.64 -28.78 0.42
N ARG A 234 10.99 -30.07 0.34
CA ARG A 234 10.95 -30.98 1.50
C ARG A 234 12.21 -30.81 2.38
N GLY A 235 12.07 -31.09 3.67
CA GLY A 235 13.19 -31.13 4.63
C GLY A 235 13.13 -30.07 5.72
N ILE A 236 14.11 -30.10 6.65
CA ILE A 236 14.17 -29.27 7.88
C ILE A 236 14.19 -27.75 7.60
N ARG A 237 14.64 -27.33 6.42
CA ARG A 237 14.62 -25.93 5.97
C ARG A 237 13.45 -25.63 5.00
N GLY A 238 12.49 -26.53 4.91
CA GLY A 238 11.34 -26.44 3.99
C GLY A 238 10.01 -26.33 4.75
N HIS A 239 8.96 -26.88 4.12
CA HIS A 239 7.59 -26.73 4.58
C HIS A 239 7.12 -27.86 5.55
N GLY A 240 8.02 -28.67 6.13
CA GLY A 240 7.67 -29.83 6.93
C GLY A 240 7.09 -30.99 6.09
N ASP A 241 6.36 -31.91 6.73
CA ASP A 241 5.78 -33.08 6.07
C ASP A 241 4.53 -32.72 5.24
N VAL A 242 3.74 -31.75 5.72
CA VAL A 242 2.56 -31.23 5.02
C VAL A 242 2.78 -29.73 4.74
N PRO A 243 3.05 -29.37 3.48
CA PRO A 243 3.28 -27.97 3.10
C PRO A 243 2.14 -27.05 3.53
N ALA A 244 2.48 -25.89 4.07
CA ALA A 244 1.54 -24.87 4.56
C ALA A 244 0.67 -25.26 5.79
N ALA A 245 0.76 -26.49 6.32
CA ALA A 245 -0.07 -26.89 7.46
C ALA A 245 0.22 -26.08 8.73
N ASP A 246 1.50 -25.84 9.04
CA ASP A 246 1.90 -25.11 10.26
C ASP A 246 1.39 -23.66 10.24
N ILE A 247 1.48 -22.97 9.11
CA ILE A 247 0.97 -21.61 9.00
C ILE A 247 -0.57 -21.58 8.97
N ALA A 248 -1.24 -22.55 8.37
CA ALA A 248 -2.70 -22.66 8.46
C ALA A 248 -3.16 -22.89 9.90
N LEU A 249 -2.45 -23.74 10.66
CA LEU A 249 -2.69 -23.93 12.10
C LEU A 249 -2.43 -22.66 12.90
N HIS A 250 -1.36 -21.93 12.59
CA HIS A 250 -1.09 -20.63 13.20
C HIS A 250 -2.26 -19.67 12.97
N LEU A 251 -2.71 -19.53 11.73
CA LEU A 251 -3.85 -18.70 11.36
C LEU A 251 -5.14 -19.12 12.07
N ALA A 252 -5.41 -20.42 12.17
CA ALA A 252 -6.57 -20.94 12.87
C ALA A 252 -6.57 -20.58 14.36
N ARG A 253 -5.40 -20.59 15.02
CA ARG A 253 -5.25 -20.12 16.42
C ARG A 253 -5.56 -18.63 16.58
N HIS A 254 -5.44 -17.85 15.51
CA HIS A 254 -5.83 -16.44 15.46
C HIS A 254 -7.27 -16.20 15.01
N GLY A 255 -8.07 -17.27 14.89
CA GLY A 255 -9.49 -17.20 14.51
C GLY A 255 -9.75 -17.07 13.01
N VAL A 256 -8.73 -17.32 12.17
CA VAL A 256 -8.85 -17.30 10.71
C VAL A 256 -9.33 -18.66 10.21
N LYS A 257 -10.29 -18.68 9.28
CA LYS A 257 -10.79 -19.87 8.62
C LYS A 257 -9.84 -20.31 7.52
N ALA A 258 -8.70 -20.87 7.90
CA ALA A 258 -7.61 -21.21 6.99
C ALA A 258 -7.56 -22.70 6.65
N GLU A 259 -7.30 -23.00 5.39
CA GLU A 259 -6.97 -24.34 4.88
C GLU A 259 -5.60 -24.33 4.21
N ALA A 260 -4.84 -25.41 4.33
CA ALA A 260 -3.57 -25.60 3.65
C ALA A 260 -3.77 -26.26 2.29
N ALA A 261 -3.08 -25.77 1.28
CA ALA A 261 -3.03 -26.33 -0.06
C ALA A 261 -1.59 -26.34 -0.60
N HIS A 262 -1.30 -27.21 -1.52
CA HIS A 262 -0.04 -27.20 -2.25
C HIS A 262 -0.26 -27.67 -3.69
N THR A 263 0.60 -27.21 -4.58
CA THR A 263 0.62 -27.64 -5.99
C THR A 263 2.04 -27.81 -6.48
N ILE A 264 2.20 -28.66 -7.48
CA ILE A 264 3.46 -28.83 -8.23
C ILE A 264 3.23 -28.29 -9.63
N ALA A 265 3.96 -27.25 -9.97
CA ALA A 265 3.92 -26.60 -11.28
C ALA A 265 5.32 -26.68 -11.90
N THR A 266 5.53 -27.58 -12.87
CA THR A 266 6.82 -27.80 -13.52
C THR A 266 6.94 -27.07 -14.85
N ASP A 267 5.81 -26.83 -15.51
CA ASP A 267 5.76 -26.34 -16.89
C ASP A 267 5.47 -24.83 -17.01
N ILE A 268 5.13 -24.19 -15.88
CA ILE A 268 4.80 -22.77 -15.81
C ILE A 268 5.54 -22.11 -14.64
N ARG A 269 5.71 -20.80 -14.69
CA ARG A 269 6.34 -20.04 -13.61
C ARG A 269 5.47 -20.03 -12.35
N ASP A 270 6.08 -20.02 -11.17
CA ASP A 270 5.36 -20.01 -9.89
C ASP A 270 4.31 -18.85 -9.79
N GLY A 271 4.62 -17.67 -10.39
CA GLY A 271 3.68 -16.54 -10.42
C GLY A 271 2.44 -16.82 -11.29
N GLU A 272 2.60 -17.45 -12.42
CA GLU A 272 1.49 -17.89 -13.29
C GLU A 272 0.65 -18.98 -12.62
N ALA A 273 1.31 -19.94 -11.97
CA ALA A 273 0.63 -20.98 -11.20
C ALA A 273 -0.20 -20.39 -10.05
N LEU A 274 0.33 -19.33 -9.39
CA LEU A 274 -0.39 -18.62 -8.33
C LEU A 274 -1.64 -17.91 -8.85
N LEU A 275 -1.54 -17.21 -9.98
CA LEU A 275 -2.67 -16.51 -10.60
C LEU A 275 -3.74 -17.50 -11.12
N SER A 276 -3.31 -18.62 -11.74
CA SER A 276 -4.21 -19.69 -12.16
C SER A 276 -4.96 -20.28 -10.98
N TYR A 277 -4.24 -20.62 -9.91
CA TYR A 277 -4.86 -21.17 -8.70
C TYR A 277 -5.83 -20.19 -8.04
N ALA A 278 -5.49 -18.89 -8.01
CA ALA A 278 -6.38 -17.85 -7.51
C ALA A 278 -7.70 -17.79 -8.29
N SER A 279 -7.63 -17.94 -9.62
CA SER A 279 -8.79 -18.00 -10.49
C SER A 279 -9.63 -19.25 -10.21
N ASP A 280 -8.99 -20.41 -10.10
CA ASP A 280 -9.67 -21.72 -9.88
C ASP A 280 -10.50 -21.74 -8.59
N ILE A 281 -10.00 -21.09 -7.53
CA ILE A 281 -10.72 -21.00 -6.24
C ILE A 281 -11.58 -19.73 -6.13
N SER A 282 -11.65 -18.91 -7.18
CA SER A 282 -12.35 -17.62 -7.18
C SER A 282 -11.88 -16.71 -6.02
N ALA A 283 -10.57 -16.64 -5.79
CA ALA A 283 -10.01 -15.71 -4.80
C ALA A 283 -10.23 -14.26 -5.24
N ASP A 284 -10.57 -13.38 -4.30
CA ASP A 284 -10.77 -11.95 -4.52
C ASP A 284 -9.62 -11.09 -3.95
N LEU A 285 -8.63 -11.75 -3.33
CA LEU A 285 -7.40 -11.14 -2.82
C LEU A 285 -6.27 -12.16 -2.78
N ILE A 286 -5.09 -11.78 -3.24
CA ILE A 286 -3.84 -12.52 -3.00
C ILE A 286 -3.03 -11.78 -1.93
N VAL A 287 -2.54 -12.51 -0.92
CA VAL A 287 -1.57 -12.01 0.08
C VAL A 287 -0.23 -12.66 -0.21
N ALA A 288 0.80 -11.85 -0.45
CA ALA A 288 2.13 -12.34 -0.80
C ALA A 288 3.24 -11.50 -0.16
N GLY A 289 4.37 -12.14 0.18
CA GLY A 289 5.60 -11.45 0.49
C GLY A 289 6.23 -10.85 -0.79
N GLY A 290 6.65 -9.60 -0.72
CA GLY A 290 7.35 -8.94 -1.81
C GLY A 290 8.87 -9.04 -1.67
N TYR A 291 9.60 -9.27 -2.77
CA TYR A 291 11.06 -9.09 -2.88
C TYR A 291 11.96 -9.91 -1.92
N GLY A 292 11.65 -11.19 -1.70
CA GLY A 292 12.24 -12.08 -0.67
C GLY A 292 13.65 -12.62 -0.90
N HIS A 293 14.36 -12.29 -1.95
CA HIS A 293 15.74 -12.73 -2.17
C HIS A 293 16.72 -11.57 -2.22
N SER A 294 17.92 -11.77 -1.66
CA SER A 294 19.04 -10.85 -1.38
C SER A 294 19.54 -9.97 -2.54
N ARG A 295 18.77 -9.78 -3.59
CA ARG A 295 19.05 -8.94 -4.76
C ARG A 295 18.42 -7.54 -4.69
N ALA A 296 17.96 -7.12 -3.52
CA ALA A 296 17.41 -5.78 -3.27
C ALA A 296 18.36 -4.61 -3.60
N ARG A 297 19.64 -4.91 -3.92
CA ARG A 297 20.61 -3.89 -4.36
C ARG A 297 20.62 -3.61 -5.86
N GLU A 298 19.97 -4.43 -6.68
CA GLU A 298 20.04 -4.31 -8.15
C GLU A 298 18.67 -4.21 -8.84
N LEU A 299 17.57 -3.79 -8.15
CA LEU A 299 16.24 -3.65 -8.77
C LEU A 299 15.79 -4.88 -9.62
N VAL A 300 16.35 -6.06 -9.33
CA VAL A 300 15.97 -7.29 -10.03
C VAL A 300 14.78 -7.90 -9.29
N PHE A 301 13.62 -7.71 -9.86
CA PHE A 301 12.35 -8.28 -9.42
C PHE A 301 12.47 -9.79 -9.22
N GLY A 302 12.04 -10.34 -8.07
CA GLY A 302 11.84 -11.77 -7.93
C GLY A 302 10.76 -12.23 -8.92
N GLY A 303 10.99 -13.31 -9.65
CA GLY A 303 10.12 -13.74 -10.76
C GLY A 303 8.63 -13.78 -10.43
N VAL A 304 8.26 -14.20 -9.21
CA VAL A 304 6.85 -14.22 -8.77
C VAL A 304 6.28 -12.81 -8.63
N THR A 305 6.94 -11.92 -7.89
CA THR A 305 6.44 -10.54 -7.70
C THR A 305 6.32 -9.79 -9.03
N GLN A 306 7.27 -9.99 -9.94
CA GLN A 306 7.22 -9.38 -11.27
C GLN A 306 6.02 -9.89 -12.08
N THR A 307 5.80 -11.22 -12.12
CA THR A 307 4.63 -11.79 -12.78
C THR A 307 3.33 -11.24 -12.18
N LEU A 308 3.26 -11.19 -10.85
CA LEU A 308 2.10 -10.64 -10.17
C LEU A 308 1.84 -9.17 -10.55
N MET A 309 2.87 -8.33 -10.56
CA MET A 309 2.71 -6.91 -10.92
C MET A 309 2.28 -6.68 -12.37
N ARG A 310 2.65 -7.57 -13.28
CA ARG A 310 2.31 -7.45 -14.70
C ARG A 310 0.98 -8.08 -15.07
N GLU A 311 0.64 -9.19 -14.45
CA GLU A 311 -0.43 -10.10 -14.90
C GLU A 311 -1.54 -10.28 -13.85
N MET A 312 -1.55 -9.47 -12.76
CA MET A 312 -2.55 -9.61 -11.71
C MET A 312 -3.98 -9.46 -12.24
N THR A 313 -4.83 -10.38 -11.83
CA THR A 313 -6.26 -10.41 -12.17
C THR A 313 -7.15 -10.08 -10.98
N VAL A 314 -6.59 -10.10 -9.78
CA VAL A 314 -7.24 -9.73 -8.51
C VAL A 314 -6.31 -8.81 -7.71
N PRO A 315 -6.82 -7.99 -6.78
CA PRO A 315 -6.00 -7.19 -5.89
C PRO A 315 -4.94 -8.02 -5.15
N ILE A 316 -3.76 -7.46 -4.98
CA ILE A 316 -2.64 -8.13 -4.32
C ILE A 316 -2.17 -7.30 -3.12
N PHE A 317 -2.19 -7.92 -1.94
CA PHE A 317 -1.64 -7.38 -0.71
C PHE A 317 -0.17 -7.82 -0.59
N LEU A 318 0.73 -6.86 -0.53
CA LEU A 318 2.18 -7.09 -0.46
C LEU A 318 2.75 -6.53 0.83
N SER A 319 3.70 -7.26 1.41
CA SER A 319 4.53 -6.79 2.52
C SER A 319 6.00 -7.19 2.32
N HIS A 320 6.92 -6.40 2.89
CA HIS A 320 8.37 -6.64 2.79
C HIS A 320 9.06 -6.50 4.16
#